data_aca2adbb2ed0da4d7c2bae328facb166
#
_entry.id   aca2adbb2ed0da4d7c2bae328facb166
#
_cell.length_a   1.000
_cell.length_b   1.000
_cell.length_c   1.000
_cell.angle_alpha   90.00
_cell.angle_beta   90.00
_cell.angle_gamma   90.00
#
_symmetry.space_group_name_H-M   'P 1'
#
loop_
_entity.id
_entity.type
_entity.pdbx_description
1 polymer ?
#
loop_
_entity_poly.entity_id
_entity_poly.type
_entity_poly.pdbx_seq_one_letter_code
_entity_poly.pdbx_strand_id
1 'polypeptide(L)'
;MDSNKEEVPLTPLWGKRAFLRLPFIVAKDLVQARHLLKLLVKRDLTGRYSRAYLGYTWAILEPLLLAIVYTFLFTILLGSNDPLYSVKIIIGIIGWQLFARSVTTSTRSISSSINLFQFARIPKTVFATSSVLTNYVLALISLSCLIPFFFIHNLLSLIHI
;
A
#
# COMPACT_ATOMS: atom_id res chain seq x y z
N MET A 1 -50.70 -15.64 -7.49
CA MET A 1 -49.81 -14.96 -6.51
C MET A 1 -48.50 -14.76 -7.22
N ASP A 2 -48.48 -13.72 -8.08
CA ASP A 2 -47.38 -13.39 -8.97
C ASP A 2 -46.32 -12.62 -8.19
N SER A 3 -45.19 -13.25 -7.92
CA SER A 3 -44.00 -12.57 -7.41
C SER A 3 -43.30 -11.91 -8.59
N ASN A 4 -43.70 -10.69 -8.88
CA ASN A 4 -42.99 -9.80 -9.78
C ASN A 4 -41.58 -9.52 -9.19
N LYS A 5 -40.63 -10.41 -9.46
CA LYS A 5 -39.22 -10.14 -9.26
C LYS A 5 -38.86 -9.10 -10.30
N GLU A 6 -38.86 -7.82 -9.90
CA GLU A 6 -38.18 -6.77 -10.65
C GLU A 6 -36.71 -7.16 -10.79
N GLU A 7 -36.40 -7.81 -11.90
CA GLU A 7 -35.01 -8.02 -12.30
C GLU A 7 -34.42 -6.65 -12.53
N VAL A 8 -33.60 -6.22 -11.57
CA VAL A 8 -32.78 -5.02 -11.69
C VAL A 8 -31.89 -5.23 -12.93
N PRO A 9 -32.10 -4.46 -14.00
CA PRO A 9 -31.35 -4.65 -15.22
C PRO A 9 -29.83 -4.46 -14.92
N LEU A 10 -29.08 -5.52 -15.09
CA LEU A 10 -27.60 -5.52 -14.96
C LEU A 10 -26.91 -4.82 -16.15
N THR A 11 -27.63 -3.96 -16.85
CA THR A 11 -27.02 -3.12 -17.88
C THR A 11 -26.06 -2.15 -17.21
N PRO A 12 -24.77 -2.15 -17.59
CA PRO A 12 -23.83 -1.20 -17.04
C PRO A 12 -24.31 0.22 -17.40
N LEU A 13 -24.78 0.96 -16.41
CA LEU A 13 -25.19 2.37 -16.51
C LEU A 13 -24.04 3.31 -16.91
N TRP A 14 -22.93 2.72 -17.33
CA TRP A 14 -21.64 3.37 -17.55
C TRP A 14 -21.39 3.47 -19.05
N GLY A 15 -21.95 4.47 -19.69
CA GLY A 15 -21.50 4.85 -21.04
C GLY A 15 -20.01 5.19 -21.03
N LYS A 16 -19.31 5.00 -22.16
CA LYS A 16 -17.85 5.29 -22.30
C LYS A 16 -17.45 6.67 -21.74
N ARG A 17 -18.35 7.66 -21.80
CA ARG A 17 -18.16 9.01 -21.24
C ARG A 17 -18.20 9.05 -19.71
N ALA A 18 -18.93 8.15 -19.06
CA ALA A 18 -18.97 8.04 -17.60
C ALA A 18 -17.66 7.47 -17.08
N PHE A 19 -17.06 6.50 -17.76
CA PHE A 19 -15.78 5.92 -17.40
C PHE A 19 -14.65 6.97 -17.33
N LEU A 20 -14.62 7.91 -18.27
CA LEU A 20 -13.64 9.00 -18.29
C LEU A 20 -13.85 10.03 -17.15
N ARG A 21 -15.07 10.16 -16.63
CA ARG A 21 -15.40 11.06 -15.51
C ARG A 21 -15.23 10.44 -14.14
N LEU A 22 -15.15 9.10 -14.05
CA LEU A 22 -14.99 8.36 -12.81
C LEU A 22 -13.82 8.84 -11.94
N PRO A 23 -12.59 8.98 -12.47
CA PRO A 23 -11.47 9.42 -11.63
C PRO A 23 -11.68 10.80 -11.03
N PHE A 24 -12.37 11.68 -11.75
CA PHE A 24 -12.66 13.04 -11.26
C PHE A 24 -13.74 13.04 -10.17
N ILE A 25 -14.78 12.21 -10.33
CA ILE A 25 -15.84 12.06 -9.32
C ILE A 25 -15.23 11.45 -8.05
N VAL A 26 -14.44 10.38 -8.19
CA VAL A 26 -13.75 9.74 -7.05
C VAL A 26 -12.82 10.73 -6.35
N ALA A 27 -12.03 11.50 -7.11
CA ALA A 27 -11.15 12.51 -6.54
C ALA A 27 -11.93 13.57 -5.73
N LYS A 28 -13.06 14.05 -6.25
CA LYS A 28 -13.93 15.00 -5.55
C LYS A 28 -14.48 14.41 -4.25
N ASP A 29 -14.98 13.18 -4.28
CA ASP A 29 -15.50 12.48 -3.10
C ASP A 29 -14.40 12.29 -2.03
N LEU A 30 -13.18 11.97 -2.44
CA LEU A 30 -12.02 11.81 -1.55
C LEU A 30 -11.62 13.14 -0.91
N VAL A 31 -11.63 14.23 -1.65
CA VAL A 31 -11.33 15.57 -1.11
C VAL A 31 -12.39 15.99 -0.09
N GLN A 32 -13.66 15.71 -0.36
CA GLN A 32 -14.75 15.98 0.59
C GLN A 32 -14.64 15.12 1.85
N ALA A 33 -14.23 13.85 1.70
CA ALA A 33 -14.06 12.91 2.80
C ALA A 33 -12.67 12.95 3.45
N ARG A 34 -11.84 13.97 3.20
CA ARG A 34 -10.44 14.05 3.64
C ARG A 34 -10.24 13.84 5.16
N HIS A 35 -11.16 14.34 5.99
CA HIS A 35 -11.08 14.16 7.43
C HIS A 35 -11.31 12.71 7.84
N LEU A 36 -12.32 12.07 7.25
CA LEU A 36 -12.59 10.65 7.45
C LEU A 36 -11.42 9.79 6.97
N LEU A 37 -10.85 10.15 5.82
CA LEU A 37 -9.70 9.45 5.23
C LEU A 37 -8.50 9.48 6.18
N LYS A 38 -8.17 10.65 6.75
CA LYS A 38 -7.10 10.79 7.75
C LYS A 38 -7.35 9.95 9.00
N LEU A 39 -8.60 9.93 9.49
CA LEU A 39 -8.97 9.13 10.67
C LEU A 39 -8.83 7.63 10.39
N LEU A 40 -9.27 7.16 9.21
CA LEU A 40 -9.15 5.77 8.79
C LEU A 40 -7.68 5.35 8.65
N VAL A 41 -6.86 6.17 7.98
CA VAL A 41 -5.41 5.93 7.86
C VAL A 41 -4.75 5.85 9.24
N LYS A 42 -5.05 6.79 10.13
CA LYS A 42 -4.51 6.78 11.50
C LYS A 42 -4.93 5.51 12.25
N ARG A 43 -6.21 5.13 12.16
CA ARG A 43 -6.74 3.90 12.77
C ARG A 43 -6.00 2.68 12.23
N ASP A 44 -5.85 2.57 10.92
CA ASP A 44 -5.25 1.40 10.26
C ASP A 44 -3.75 1.30 10.57
N LEU A 45 -3.03 2.43 10.61
CA LEU A 45 -1.63 2.48 11.03
C LEU A 45 -1.47 2.03 12.49
N THR A 46 -2.26 2.62 13.40
CA THR A 46 -2.20 2.28 14.82
C THR A 46 -2.58 0.81 15.03
N GLY A 47 -3.66 0.33 14.39
CA GLY A 47 -4.13 -1.04 14.55
C GLY A 47 -3.14 -2.09 14.07
N ARG A 48 -2.35 -1.78 13.03
CA ARG A 48 -1.38 -2.74 12.46
C ARG A 48 -0.21 -3.04 13.39
N TYR A 49 0.28 -2.04 14.11
CA TYR A 49 1.51 -2.15 14.91
C TYR A 49 1.31 -1.99 16.41
N SER A 50 0.10 -1.68 16.90
CA SER A 50 -0.19 -1.45 18.31
C SER A 50 0.06 -2.65 19.22
N ARG A 51 0.03 -3.86 18.65
CA ARG A 51 0.25 -5.11 19.38
C ARG A 51 1.64 -5.72 19.18
N ALA A 52 2.47 -5.10 18.35
CA ALA A 52 3.82 -5.59 18.07
C ALA A 52 4.83 -4.96 19.02
N TYR A 53 5.73 -5.77 19.61
CA TYR A 53 6.77 -5.29 20.54
C TYR A 53 7.64 -4.17 19.93
N LEU A 54 7.95 -4.25 18.63
CA LEU A 54 8.78 -3.29 17.93
C LEU A 54 7.98 -2.18 17.23
N GLY A 55 6.64 -2.19 17.36
CA GLY A 55 5.80 -1.15 16.75
C GLY A 55 6.09 -0.91 15.27
N TYR A 56 6.21 0.36 14.87
CA TYR A 56 6.49 0.77 13.48
C TYR A 56 7.88 0.36 12.96
N THR A 57 8.81 -0.03 13.82
CA THR A 57 10.14 -0.51 13.42
C THR A 57 10.04 -1.75 12.52
N TRP A 58 8.98 -2.54 12.65
CA TRP A 58 8.71 -3.67 11.76
C TRP A 58 8.56 -3.25 10.29
N ALA A 59 8.05 -2.05 10.02
CA ALA A 59 7.91 -1.58 8.64
C ALA A 59 9.25 -1.40 7.94
N ILE A 60 10.31 -1.12 8.71
CA ILE A 60 11.68 -1.00 8.20
C ILE A 60 12.39 -2.35 8.26
N LEU A 61 12.21 -3.09 9.34
CA LEU A 61 12.93 -4.34 9.59
C LEU A 61 12.55 -5.44 8.59
N GLU A 62 11.28 -5.55 8.22
CA GLU A 62 10.79 -6.56 7.28
C GLU A 62 11.46 -6.48 5.89
N PRO A 63 11.45 -5.32 5.18
CA PRO A 63 12.14 -5.23 3.89
C PRO A 63 13.66 -5.37 4.02
N LEU A 64 14.24 -4.97 5.15
CA LEU A 64 15.67 -5.08 5.40
C LEU A 64 16.09 -6.54 5.59
N LEU A 65 15.36 -7.32 6.38
CA LEU A 65 15.59 -8.75 6.56
C LEU A 65 15.45 -9.51 5.24
N LEU A 66 14.41 -9.22 4.46
CA LEU A 66 14.23 -9.83 3.14
C LEU A 66 15.39 -9.46 2.21
N ALA A 67 15.85 -8.23 2.22
CA ALA A 67 16.99 -7.80 1.40
C ALA A 67 18.27 -8.54 1.79
N ILE A 68 18.53 -8.76 3.09
CA ILE A 68 19.67 -9.54 3.57
C ILE A 68 19.58 -10.97 3.03
N VAL A 69 18.43 -11.63 3.18
CA VAL A 69 18.21 -13.00 2.70
C VAL A 69 18.40 -13.09 1.18
N TYR A 70 17.79 -12.19 0.42
CA TYR A 70 17.92 -12.20 -1.04
C TYR A 70 19.34 -11.87 -1.49
N THR A 71 20.00 -10.89 -0.87
CA THR A 71 21.38 -10.56 -1.21
C THR A 71 22.29 -11.77 -0.96
N PHE A 72 22.17 -12.41 0.20
CA PHE A 72 22.91 -13.62 0.53
C PHE A 72 22.69 -14.72 -0.51
N LEU A 73 21.42 -15.01 -0.83
CA LEU A 73 21.05 -16.04 -1.78
C LEU A 73 21.65 -15.80 -3.17
N PHE A 74 21.49 -14.58 -3.69
CA PHE A 74 21.95 -14.25 -5.04
C PHE A 74 23.45 -14.06 -5.14
N THR A 75 24.12 -13.59 -4.10
CA THR A 75 25.58 -13.52 -4.07
C THR A 75 26.20 -14.91 -4.12
N ILE A 76 25.65 -15.86 -3.35
CA ILE A 76 26.17 -17.23 -3.30
C ILE A 76 25.78 -18.02 -4.56
N LEU A 77 24.52 -17.95 -5.04
CA LEU A 77 24.04 -18.77 -6.15
C LEU A 77 24.44 -18.21 -7.51
N LEU A 78 24.45 -16.91 -7.68
CA LEU A 78 24.68 -16.25 -8.98
C LEU A 78 26.05 -15.59 -9.09
N GLY A 79 26.83 -15.54 -8.00
CA GLY A 79 28.17 -14.93 -7.99
C GLY A 79 28.14 -13.44 -8.35
N SER A 80 27.03 -12.74 -8.08
CA SER A 80 26.86 -11.34 -8.44
C SER A 80 27.75 -10.45 -7.59
N ASN A 81 28.66 -9.70 -8.22
CA ASN A 81 29.57 -8.74 -7.58
C ASN A 81 29.09 -7.27 -7.72
N ASP A 82 27.81 -7.04 -8.05
CA ASP A 82 27.27 -5.68 -8.18
C ASP A 82 27.11 -5.03 -6.79
N PRO A 83 27.88 -3.97 -6.48
CA PRO A 83 27.86 -3.33 -5.17
C PRO A 83 26.52 -2.67 -4.84
N LEU A 84 25.73 -2.30 -5.87
CA LEU A 84 24.40 -1.71 -5.72
C LEU A 84 23.27 -2.75 -5.69
N TYR A 85 23.60 -4.04 -5.74
CA TYR A 85 22.61 -5.10 -5.83
C TYR A 85 21.61 -5.09 -4.66
N SER A 86 22.10 -4.95 -3.42
CA SER A 86 21.26 -4.87 -2.22
C SER A 86 20.27 -3.71 -2.27
N VAL A 87 20.69 -2.54 -2.76
CA VAL A 87 19.82 -1.36 -2.91
C VAL A 87 18.71 -1.63 -3.92
N LYS A 88 19.07 -2.23 -5.07
CA LYS A 88 18.08 -2.61 -6.10
C LYS A 88 17.04 -3.59 -5.56
N ILE A 89 17.47 -4.57 -4.78
CA ILE A 89 16.58 -5.55 -4.13
C ILE A 89 15.63 -4.85 -3.15
N ILE A 90 16.13 -3.98 -2.27
CA ILE A 90 15.31 -3.28 -1.28
C ILE A 90 14.21 -2.48 -1.98
N ILE A 91 14.56 -1.72 -3.02
CA ILE A 91 13.59 -0.92 -3.79
C ILE A 91 12.53 -1.84 -4.43
N GLY A 92 12.97 -2.95 -5.05
CA GLY A 92 12.07 -3.92 -5.65
C GLY A 92 11.11 -4.56 -4.64
N ILE A 93 11.61 -4.94 -3.46
CA ILE A 93 10.80 -5.54 -2.39
C ILE A 93 9.77 -4.53 -1.88
N ILE A 94 10.17 -3.29 -1.61
CA ILE A 94 9.27 -2.24 -1.12
C ILE A 94 8.17 -1.96 -2.16
N GLY A 95 8.54 -1.83 -3.45
CA GLY A 95 7.58 -1.62 -4.53
C GLY A 95 6.59 -2.77 -4.68
N TRP A 96 7.08 -4.01 -4.65
CA TRP A 96 6.24 -5.20 -4.70
C TRP A 96 5.30 -5.31 -3.50
N GLN A 97 5.82 -5.07 -2.29
CA GLN A 97 5.00 -5.10 -1.07
C GLN A 97 3.93 -4.01 -1.08
N LEU A 98 4.27 -2.80 -1.54
CA LEU A 98 3.29 -1.71 -1.67
C LEU A 98 2.12 -2.14 -2.57
N PHE A 99 2.42 -2.71 -3.74
CA PHE A 99 1.40 -3.18 -4.68
C PHE A 99 0.58 -4.33 -4.08
N ALA A 100 1.21 -5.40 -3.67
CA ALA A 100 0.56 -6.62 -3.18
C ALA A 100 -0.31 -6.35 -1.93
N ARG A 101 0.20 -5.57 -0.98
CA ARG A 101 -0.54 -5.19 0.23
C ARG A 101 -1.68 -4.24 -0.08
N SER A 102 -1.50 -3.29 -1.00
CA SER A 102 -2.56 -2.36 -1.39
C SER A 102 -3.75 -3.09 -2.01
N VAL A 103 -3.50 -4.05 -2.90
CA VAL A 103 -4.57 -4.87 -3.50
C VAL A 103 -5.29 -5.69 -2.44
N THR A 104 -4.56 -6.44 -1.63
CA THR A 104 -5.17 -7.34 -0.64
C THR A 104 -5.91 -6.60 0.47
N THR A 105 -5.33 -5.51 1.01
CA THR A 105 -5.98 -4.76 2.08
C THR A 105 -7.17 -3.95 1.59
N SER A 106 -7.14 -3.42 0.37
CA SER A 106 -8.29 -2.70 -0.22
C SER A 106 -9.49 -3.62 -0.41
N THR A 107 -9.26 -4.84 -0.90
CA THR A 107 -10.32 -5.84 -1.05
C THR A 107 -10.94 -6.21 0.30
N ARG A 108 -10.10 -6.44 1.31
CA ARG A 108 -10.56 -6.74 2.67
C ARG A 108 -11.28 -5.57 3.33
N SER A 109 -10.84 -4.34 3.12
CA SER A 109 -11.45 -3.15 3.74
C SER A 109 -12.89 -2.94 3.28
N ILE A 110 -13.18 -3.24 2.02
CA ILE A 110 -14.55 -3.19 1.48
C ILE A 110 -15.41 -4.26 2.14
N SER A 111 -14.92 -5.51 2.20
CA SER A 111 -15.66 -6.63 2.78
C SER A 111 -15.93 -6.46 4.28
N SER A 112 -14.96 -5.98 5.04
CA SER A 112 -15.10 -5.79 6.49
C SER A 112 -15.98 -4.59 6.87
N SER A 113 -16.20 -3.66 5.94
CA SER A 113 -16.96 -2.43 6.18
C SER A 113 -18.44 -2.52 5.73
N ILE A 114 -18.90 -3.71 5.29
CA ILE A 114 -20.27 -3.89 4.77
C ILE A 114 -21.32 -3.40 5.78
N ASN A 115 -21.16 -3.70 7.06
CA ASN A 115 -22.10 -3.28 8.09
C ASN A 115 -22.14 -1.75 8.27
N LEU A 116 -21.01 -1.07 8.06
CA LEU A 116 -20.95 0.39 8.18
C LEU A 116 -21.68 1.09 7.03
N PHE A 117 -21.76 0.47 5.85
CA PHE A 117 -22.47 1.02 4.70
C PHE A 117 -23.99 1.05 4.90
N GLN A 118 -24.52 0.20 5.79
CA GLN A 118 -25.95 0.18 6.10
C GLN A 118 -26.37 1.37 6.99
N PHE A 119 -25.46 1.87 7.82
CA PHE A 119 -25.76 2.93 8.77
C PHE A 119 -25.33 4.33 8.30
N ALA A 120 -24.35 4.43 7.39
CA ALA A 120 -23.83 5.70 6.93
C ALA A 120 -23.68 5.73 5.39
N ARG A 121 -24.13 6.82 4.76
CA ARG A 121 -23.96 7.05 3.31
C ARG A 121 -22.51 7.46 2.98
N ILE A 122 -21.56 6.59 3.27
CA ILE A 122 -20.13 6.84 3.00
C ILE A 122 -19.75 6.18 1.67
N PRO A 123 -19.07 6.88 0.76
CA PRO A 123 -18.59 6.27 -0.48
C PRO A 123 -17.65 5.10 -0.20
N LYS A 124 -17.90 3.94 -0.78
CA LYS A 124 -17.09 2.71 -0.60
C LYS A 124 -15.62 2.92 -1.00
N THR A 125 -15.40 3.82 -1.95
CA THR A 125 -14.07 4.20 -2.44
C THR A 125 -13.16 4.76 -1.35
N VAL A 126 -13.72 5.43 -0.32
CA VAL A 126 -12.96 6.02 0.79
C VAL A 126 -12.24 4.95 1.60
N PHE A 127 -12.87 3.80 1.85
CA PHE A 127 -12.27 2.69 2.61
C PHE A 127 -11.13 2.00 1.82
N ALA A 128 -11.34 1.75 0.53
CA ALA A 128 -10.29 1.21 -0.31
C ALA A 128 -9.10 2.15 -0.41
N THR A 129 -9.36 3.45 -0.62
CA THR A 129 -8.31 4.47 -0.74
C THR A 129 -7.57 4.68 0.59
N SER A 130 -8.25 4.61 1.75
CA SER A 130 -7.58 4.70 3.05
C SER A 130 -6.56 3.57 3.23
N SER A 131 -6.90 2.34 2.81
CA SER A 131 -5.99 1.19 2.88
C SER A 131 -4.77 1.36 1.97
N VAL A 132 -4.95 1.87 0.75
CA VAL A 132 -3.85 2.17 -0.17
C VAL A 132 -2.95 3.25 0.42
N LEU A 133 -3.54 4.34 0.94
CA LEU A 133 -2.78 5.44 1.54
C LEU A 133 -2.00 5.00 2.77
N THR A 134 -2.57 4.11 3.59
CA THR A 134 -1.88 3.48 4.73
C THR A 134 -0.64 2.72 4.27
N ASN A 135 -0.76 1.89 3.23
CA ASN A 135 0.37 1.14 2.70
C ASN A 135 1.41 2.06 2.06
N TYR A 136 0.98 3.16 1.43
CA TYR A 136 1.88 4.16 0.88
C TYR A 136 2.71 4.85 1.97
N VAL A 137 2.10 5.24 3.09
CA VAL A 137 2.81 5.79 4.25
C VAL A 137 3.83 4.79 4.79
N LEU A 138 3.46 3.50 4.90
CA LEU A 138 4.38 2.45 5.34
C LEU A 138 5.53 2.24 4.37
N ALA A 139 5.28 2.30 3.06
CA ALA A 139 6.33 2.22 2.05
C ALA A 139 7.31 3.39 2.14
N LEU A 140 6.83 4.62 2.43
CA LEU A 140 7.70 5.78 2.66
C LEU A 140 8.58 5.60 3.90
N ILE A 141 8.01 5.05 4.99
CA ILE A 141 8.80 4.70 6.19
C ILE A 141 9.84 3.64 5.84
N SER A 142 9.48 2.61 5.07
CA SER A 142 10.41 1.57 4.63
C SER A 142 11.52 2.12 3.73
N LEU A 143 11.22 3.09 2.86
CA LEU A 143 12.21 3.76 2.01
C LEU A 143 13.25 4.55 2.83
N SER A 144 12.92 5.01 4.04
CA SER A 144 13.90 5.66 4.91
C SER A 144 15.08 4.76 5.27
N CYS A 145 14.91 3.45 5.18
CA CYS A 145 15.98 2.46 5.34
C CYS A 145 17.09 2.58 4.26
N LEU A 146 16.82 3.20 3.12
CA LEU A 146 17.85 3.43 2.09
C LEU A 146 18.82 4.55 2.45
N ILE A 147 18.46 5.46 3.35
CA ILE A 147 19.29 6.61 3.73
C ILE A 147 20.67 6.16 4.22
N PRO A 148 20.80 5.22 5.20
CA PRO A 148 22.11 4.77 5.65
C PRO A 148 22.92 4.08 4.54
N PHE A 149 22.26 3.35 3.63
CA PHE A 149 22.95 2.73 2.49
C PHE A 149 23.57 3.75 1.54
N PHE A 150 22.89 4.85 1.28
CA PHE A 150 23.44 5.94 0.46
C PHE A 150 24.68 6.59 1.12
N PHE A 151 24.63 6.81 2.42
CA PHE A 151 25.78 7.36 3.15
C PHE A 151 26.97 6.41 3.14
N ILE A 152 26.77 5.12 3.35
CA ILE A 152 27.83 4.10 3.35
C ILE A 152 28.46 4.00 1.96
N HIS A 153 27.67 3.99 0.89
CA HIS A 153 28.19 3.92 -0.48
C HIS A 153 28.95 5.17 -0.90
N ASN A 154 28.48 6.38 -0.55
CA ASN A 154 29.19 7.62 -0.84
C ASN A 154 30.49 7.71 -0.04
N LEU A 155 30.52 7.27 1.21
CA LEU A 155 31.75 7.21 2.00
C LEU A 155 32.75 6.20 1.43
N LEU A 156 32.30 5.03 0.96
CA LEU A 156 33.16 4.05 0.31
C LEU A 156 33.69 4.54 -1.04
N SER A 157 32.87 5.25 -1.81
CA SER A 157 33.31 5.86 -3.08
C SER A 157 34.36 6.98 -2.88
N LEU A 158 34.25 7.75 -1.80
CA LEU A 158 35.22 8.78 -1.43
C LEU A 158 36.55 8.21 -0.90
N ILE A 159 36.55 6.99 -0.36
CA ILE A 159 37.74 6.31 0.15
C ILE A 159 38.51 5.61 -0.99
N HIS A 160 37.82 5.33 -2.13
CA HIS A 160 38.41 4.66 -3.30
C HIS A 160 38.97 5.63 -4.37
N ILE A 161 38.94 6.94 -4.15
CA ILE A 161 39.68 7.95 -4.93
C ILE A 161 40.91 8.36 -4.13
#